data_6dc9f7f1bc06d282ec9cf120ee108e32
#
_entry.id   6dc9f7f1bc06d282ec9cf120ee108e32
#
_cell.length_a   1.000
_cell.length_b   1.000
_cell.length_c   1.000
_cell.angle_alpha   90.00
_cell.angle_beta   90.00
_cell.angle_gamma   90.00
#
_symmetry.space_group_name_H-M   'P 1'
#
loop_
_entity.id
_entity.type
_entity.pdbx_description
1 polymer ?
#
loop_
_entity_poly.entity_id
_entity_poly.type
_entity_poly.pdbx_seq_one_letter_code
_entity_poly.pdbx_strand_id
1 'polypeptide(L)'
;MAKKIITTVGTSIFSNYQAPEVRTRRGRDYWSVDTELARTRYKDDGSDVPASDIYRDEYRAYVREIKKAIQSDWYAYPDSNRPNTGASAEISSILKIAEREEEPCEVHLVATDTLQSVLAAELIAEWFEKFPQPKVSKVLFRRPPEKFDTQDDSDYVVKSLRVRSAEEYEKGFLHLFELLNRLTEKEDSENIIFNITGGYKALVPVLTLYAQVRKIPLCYLFEEREEQDAHLIRLDPLPLYFDWVVLELLENYTRDEERLKKLSEEPDNKAIESLRQYRIVEKDSHRLTIIGNLAKKALDEKENKERTDLGLMAEYKVYEALIEDFDEIPKHSVTYWWDRSNPSVYSDKPLYGRDKEKEETVEFDLIGEKDGKQIWYEVKAFSDSGIDKMAKQIRKRLDFQNQALKAPLDRFRIIFYKLEFETIEAKKRELEKIKKIFDDAGIAFEIYYFDIPVKGLKRNITEFLKQKIKLEKVEFPL
;
A
#
# COMPACT_ATOMS: atom_id res chain seq x y z
N MET A 1 8.35 -8.97 -15.70
CA MET A 1 7.27 -8.09 -16.23
C MET A 1 7.72 -6.65 -16.03
N ALA A 2 7.39 -5.76 -16.98
CA ALA A 2 7.72 -4.35 -16.83
C ALA A 2 7.07 -3.77 -15.56
N LYS A 3 7.81 -2.96 -14.79
CA LYS A 3 7.26 -2.25 -13.63
C LYS A 3 6.29 -1.17 -14.10
N LYS A 4 5.20 -1.00 -13.37
CA LYS A 4 4.19 0.04 -13.63
C LYS A 4 4.38 1.20 -12.65
N ILE A 5 4.68 2.39 -13.17
CA ILE A 5 4.75 3.62 -12.37
C ILE A 5 3.44 4.39 -12.54
N ILE A 6 2.68 4.56 -11.48
CA ILE A 6 1.48 5.39 -11.46
C ILE A 6 1.86 6.75 -10.87
N THR A 7 1.80 7.80 -11.68
CA THR A 7 2.25 9.14 -11.33
C THR A 7 1.11 10.12 -11.29
N THR A 8 0.88 10.77 -10.15
CA THR A 8 -0.03 11.93 -10.10
C THR A 8 0.60 13.13 -10.75
N VAL A 9 -0.17 13.85 -11.55
CA VAL A 9 0.30 15.00 -12.32
C VAL A 9 -0.19 16.29 -11.70
N GLY A 10 0.76 17.17 -11.38
CA GLY A 10 0.52 18.54 -10.97
C GLY A 10 0.78 19.55 -12.10
N THR A 11 1.10 20.75 -11.72
CA THR A 11 1.37 21.86 -12.63
C THR A 11 2.83 22.30 -12.63
N SER A 12 3.73 21.41 -12.16
CA SER A 12 5.16 21.75 -12.00
C SER A 12 5.85 22.13 -13.30
N ILE A 13 5.41 21.56 -14.44
CA ILE A 13 5.94 21.91 -15.76
C ILE A 13 5.73 23.38 -16.10
N PHE A 14 4.66 24.01 -15.58
CA PHE A 14 4.41 25.43 -15.75
C PHE A 14 5.16 26.29 -14.74
N SER A 15 5.17 25.87 -13.47
CA SER A 15 5.87 26.62 -12.42
C SER A 15 7.39 26.58 -12.55
N ASN A 16 7.93 25.53 -13.17
CA ASN A 16 9.36 25.42 -13.45
C ASN A 16 9.76 26.12 -14.75
N TYR A 17 8.79 26.46 -15.61
CA TYR A 17 9.05 27.13 -16.88
C TYR A 17 9.76 28.47 -16.65
N GLN A 18 10.88 28.64 -17.33
CA GLN A 18 11.64 29.88 -17.34
C GLN A 18 11.68 30.39 -18.78
N ALA A 19 10.97 31.47 -19.03
CA ALA A 19 10.99 32.10 -20.34
C ALA A 19 12.45 32.45 -20.76
N PRO A 20 12.84 32.22 -22.00
CA PRO A 20 14.20 32.51 -22.49
C PRO A 20 14.66 33.93 -22.19
N GLU A 21 13.74 34.87 -22.14
CA GLU A 21 13.98 36.31 -21.91
C GLU A 21 14.38 36.65 -20.46
N VAL A 22 13.99 35.80 -19.50
CA VAL A 22 14.50 35.90 -18.11
C VAL A 22 15.97 35.49 -18.06
N ARG A 23 16.43 34.65 -18.99
CA ARG A 23 17.83 34.23 -19.13
C ARG A 23 18.70 35.24 -19.87
N THR A 24 18.11 36.04 -20.75
CA THR A 24 18.83 37.06 -21.52
C THR A 24 18.21 38.43 -21.29
N ARG A 25 18.82 39.29 -20.52
CA ARG A 25 18.43 40.70 -20.21
C ARG A 25 18.18 41.60 -21.43
N ARG A 26 17.37 41.19 -22.42
CA ARG A 26 17.00 41.99 -23.57
C ARG A 26 15.49 42.09 -23.68
N GLY A 27 14.97 43.27 -23.37
CA GLY A 27 13.56 43.62 -23.36
C GLY A 27 12.88 43.39 -24.70
N ARG A 28 11.89 42.52 -24.67
CA ARG A 28 10.76 42.49 -25.59
C ARG A 28 9.51 42.23 -24.76
N ASP A 29 8.37 42.75 -25.22
CA ASP A 29 7.10 42.63 -24.52
C ASP A 29 6.85 41.20 -24.02
N TYR A 30 6.82 41.07 -22.73
CA TYR A 30 6.61 39.82 -22.04
C TYR A 30 5.22 39.24 -22.37
N TRP A 31 5.17 38.43 -23.38
CA TRP A 31 4.09 37.47 -23.46
C TRP A 31 4.37 36.38 -22.45
N SER A 32 3.78 36.50 -21.28
CA SER A 32 4.05 35.54 -20.23
C SER A 32 3.09 34.37 -20.37
N VAL A 33 3.63 33.17 -20.47
CA VAL A 33 2.89 31.93 -20.26
C VAL A 33 1.98 32.05 -19.02
N ASP A 34 2.36 32.86 -18.04
CA ASP A 34 1.60 33.17 -16.84
C ASP A 34 0.23 33.80 -17.13
N THR A 35 0.13 34.68 -18.12
CA THR A 35 -1.15 35.31 -18.49
C THR A 35 -2.12 34.27 -19.08
N GLU A 36 -1.63 33.44 -19.99
CA GLU A 36 -2.43 32.37 -20.60
C GLU A 36 -2.74 31.27 -19.60
N LEU A 37 -1.79 30.95 -18.73
CA LEU A 37 -2.00 30.01 -17.62
C LEU A 37 -3.05 30.52 -16.63
N ALA A 38 -3.04 31.82 -16.29
CA ALA A 38 -4.07 32.40 -15.43
C ALA A 38 -5.47 32.24 -16.01
N ARG A 39 -5.62 32.44 -17.33
CA ARG A 39 -6.90 32.27 -18.06
C ARG A 39 -7.35 30.82 -18.13
N THR A 40 -6.43 29.87 -18.14
CA THR A 40 -6.75 28.43 -18.16
C THR A 40 -6.96 27.83 -16.77
N ARG A 41 -6.70 28.60 -15.72
CA ARG A 41 -6.80 28.14 -14.34
C ARG A 41 -8.17 28.41 -13.73
N TYR A 42 -8.65 29.63 -13.87
CA TYR A 42 -9.89 30.08 -13.22
C TYR A 42 -10.85 30.68 -14.23
N LYS A 43 -12.14 30.41 -14.06
CA LYS A 43 -13.24 31.13 -14.72
C LYS A 43 -13.46 32.49 -14.05
N ASP A 44 -14.27 33.34 -14.65
CA ASP A 44 -14.59 34.67 -14.10
C ASP A 44 -15.22 34.60 -12.68
N ASP A 45 -15.89 33.50 -12.37
CA ASP A 45 -16.49 33.23 -11.07
C ASP A 45 -15.46 32.71 -10.02
N GLY A 46 -14.18 32.70 -10.36
CA GLY A 46 -13.10 32.18 -9.54
C GLY A 46 -13.01 30.66 -9.48
N SER A 47 -13.77 29.98 -10.30
CA SER A 47 -13.82 28.54 -10.35
C SER A 47 -12.71 27.93 -11.22
N ASP A 48 -12.17 26.73 -10.85
CA ASP A 48 -11.24 26.02 -11.71
C ASP A 48 -11.88 25.71 -13.07
N VAL A 49 -11.11 25.86 -14.15
CA VAL A 49 -11.53 25.44 -15.47
C VAL A 49 -11.52 23.92 -15.53
N PRO A 50 -12.66 23.25 -15.76
CA PRO A 50 -12.71 21.79 -15.78
C PRO A 50 -11.93 21.22 -16.96
N ALA A 51 -11.49 19.97 -16.82
CA ALA A 51 -10.73 19.25 -17.84
C ALA A 51 -11.45 19.21 -19.21
N SER A 52 -12.78 19.04 -19.20
CA SER A 52 -13.61 19.00 -20.41
C SER A 52 -13.59 20.31 -21.20
N ASP A 53 -13.34 21.44 -20.57
CA ASP A 53 -13.31 22.75 -21.22
C ASP A 53 -12.10 22.91 -22.17
N ILE A 54 -11.14 21.99 -22.15
CA ILE A 54 -10.00 21.95 -23.11
C ILE A 54 -10.47 21.84 -24.56
N TYR A 55 -11.71 21.39 -24.82
CA TYR A 55 -12.32 21.30 -26.14
C TYR A 55 -13.03 22.60 -26.60
N ARG A 56 -13.26 23.53 -25.68
CA ARG A 56 -13.95 24.80 -26.00
C ARG A 56 -13.07 25.73 -26.82
N ASP A 57 -13.62 26.38 -27.79
CA ASP A 57 -12.90 27.32 -28.68
C ASP A 57 -12.22 28.44 -27.90
N GLU A 58 -12.85 28.88 -26.81
CA GLU A 58 -12.32 29.87 -25.87
C GLU A 58 -10.94 29.53 -25.34
N TYR A 59 -10.71 28.25 -25.00
CA TYR A 59 -9.43 27.78 -24.40
C TYR A 59 -8.44 27.24 -25.43
N ARG A 60 -8.88 26.86 -26.62
CA ARG A 60 -8.02 26.25 -27.65
C ARG A 60 -6.84 27.14 -28.05
N ALA A 61 -7.06 28.46 -28.15
CA ALA A 61 -5.99 29.40 -28.47
C ALA A 61 -4.93 29.40 -27.35
N TYR A 62 -5.34 29.54 -26.09
CA TYR A 62 -4.47 29.55 -24.92
C TYR A 62 -3.68 28.24 -24.78
N VAL A 63 -4.35 27.10 -24.89
CA VAL A 63 -3.73 25.78 -24.85
C VAL A 63 -2.66 25.63 -25.92
N ARG A 64 -2.94 26.05 -27.15
CA ARG A 64 -2.00 25.99 -28.27
C ARG A 64 -0.76 26.85 -28.03
N GLU A 65 -0.93 28.06 -27.53
CA GLU A 65 0.19 28.96 -27.27
C GLU A 65 1.07 28.48 -26.09
N ILE A 66 0.44 27.98 -25.01
CA ILE A 66 1.15 27.36 -23.90
C ILE A 66 1.97 26.14 -24.37
N LYS A 67 1.35 25.24 -25.13
CA LYS A 67 2.05 24.06 -25.69
C LYS A 67 3.25 24.48 -26.55
N LYS A 68 3.03 25.44 -27.45
CA LYS A 68 4.08 25.93 -28.33
C LYS A 68 5.27 26.48 -27.53
N ALA A 69 5.03 27.32 -26.52
CA ALA A 69 6.07 27.88 -25.69
C ALA A 69 6.86 26.79 -24.93
N ILE A 70 6.16 25.87 -24.27
CA ILE A 70 6.80 24.79 -23.50
C ILE A 70 7.60 23.85 -24.42
N GLN A 71 7.04 23.47 -25.55
CA GLN A 71 7.68 22.55 -26.50
C GLN A 71 8.92 23.15 -27.19
N SER A 72 8.89 24.47 -27.49
CA SER A 72 10.00 25.14 -28.17
C SER A 72 11.13 25.49 -27.18
N ASP A 73 10.76 25.98 -26.01
CA ASP A 73 11.70 26.69 -25.16
C ASP A 73 12.11 25.93 -23.91
N TRP A 74 11.33 24.90 -23.53
CA TRP A 74 11.50 24.25 -22.24
C TRP A 74 11.77 22.73 -22.29
N TYR A 75 11.43 22.05 -23.36
CA TYR A 75 11.65 20.60 -23.51
C TYR A 75 13.12 20.20 -23.59
N ALA A 76 13.97 21.10 -24.07
CA ALA A 76 15.40 20.89 -24.18
C ALA A 76 16.16 22.12 -23.67
N TYR A 77 17.40 21.92 -23.25
CA TYR A 77 18.30 23.03 -22.91
C TYR A 77 18.69 23.80 -24.19
N PRO A 78 18.48 25.13 -24.24
CA PRO A 78 18.70 25.92 -25.44
C PRO A 78 20.08 25.78 -26.06
N ASP A 79 21.11 25.64 -25.22
CA ASP A 79 22.52 25.67 -25.63
C ASP A 79 23.04 24.31 -26.14
N SER A 80 22.29 23.22 -25.95
CA SER A 80 22.81 21.88 -26.21
C SER A 80 21.82 20.93 -26.87
N ASN A 81 20.58 21.30 -27.09
CA ASN A 81 19.49 20.42 -27.52
C ASN A 81 19.31 19.16 -26.65
N ARG A 82 19.93 19.12 -25.46
CA ARG A 82 19.76 18.00 -24.53
C ARG A 82 18.38 18.07 -23.89
N PRO A 83 17.74 16.91 -23.66
CA PRO A 83 16.47 16.87 -22.97
C PRO A 83 16.57 17.60 -21.62
N ASN A 84 15.61 18.47 -21.34
CA ASN A 84 15.51 19.10 -20.03
C ASN A 84 14.81 18.14 -19.06
N THR A 85 15.59 17.33 -18.36
CA THR A 85 15.08 16.35 -17.37
C THR A 85 14.48 17.04 -16.14
N GLY A 86 14.80 18.31 -15.90
CA GLY A 86 14.21 19.14 -14.85
C GLY A 86 12.99 19.94 -15.29
N ALA A 87 12.44 19.68 -16.50
CA ALA A 87 11.29 20.41 -17.03
C ALA A 87 10.06 20.33 -16.13
N SER A 88 9.89 19.21 -15.43
CA SER A 88 8.89 19.07 -14.36
C SER A 88 9.37 18.13 -13.27
N ALA A 89 8.79 18.25 -12.07
CA ALA A 89 9.04 17.34 -10.97
C ALA A 89 8.65 15.90 -11.31
N GLU A 90 7.59 15.72 -12.11
CA GLU A 90 7.13 14.44 -12.60
C GLU A 90 8.15 13.78 -13.53
N ILE A 91 8.69 14.51 -14.51
CA ILE A 91 9.73 14.00 -15.42
C ILE A 91 10.96 13.56 -14.61
N SER A 92 11.46 14.44 -13.73
CA SER A 92 12.62 14.14 -12.90
C SER A 92 12.42 12.92 -12.02
N SER A 93 11.27 12.81 -11.37
CA SER A 93 10.97 11.67 -10.48
C SER A 93 10.77 10.36 -11.24
N ILE A 94 10.07 10.38 -12.38
CA ILE A 94 9.89 9.20 -13.23
C ILE A 94 11.25 8.66 -13.67
N LEU A 95 12.16 9.52 -14.14
CA LEU A 95 13.48 9.10 -14.58
C LEU A 95 14.28 8.47 -13.43
N LYS A 96 14.30 9.11 -12.25
CA LYS A 96 15.01 8.60 -11.06
C LYS A 96 14.42 7.30 -10.53
N ILE A 97 13.11 7.11 -10.64
CA ILE A 97 12.46 5.82 -10.28
C ILE A 97 12.88 4.76 -11.29
N ALA A 98 12.73 5.04 -12.58
CA ALA A 98 13.03 4.08 -13.64
C ALA A 98 14.50 3.65 -13.66
N GLU A 99 15.45 4.55 -13.32
CA GLU A 99 16.87 4.24 -13.18
C GLU A 99 17.18 3.20 -12.09
N ARG A 100 16.34 3.11 -11.05
CA ARG A 100 16.51 2.17 -9.94
C ARG A 100 15.93 0.79 -10.23
N GLU A 101 15.09 0.68 -11.25
CA GLU A 101 14.45 -0.58 -11.61
C GLU A 101 15.32 -1.35 -12.63
N GLU A 102 15.32 -2.67 -12.52
CA GLU A 102 16.09 -3.55 -13.40
C GLU A 102 15.55 -3.54 -14.83
N GLU A 103 14.22 -3.59 -14.97
CA GLU A 103 13.50 -3.61 -16.23
C GLU A 103 12.93 -2.23 -16.61
N PRO A 104 12.68 -1.98 -17.91
CA PRO A 104 12.00 -0.75 -18.33
C PRO A 104 10.60 -0.64 -17.74
N CYS A 105 10.23 0.59 -17.34
CA CYS A 105 8.97 0.88 -16.69
C CYS A 105 7.89 1.34 -17.69
N GLU A 106 6.63 0.97 -17.42
CA GLU A 106 5.46 1.58 -18.04
C GLU A 106 4.91 2.65 -17.09
N VAL A 107 4.67 3.86 -17.60
CA VAL A 107 4.25 5.02 -16.80
C VAL A 107 2.81 5.38 -17.12
N HIS A 108 1.99 5.52 -16.07
CA HIS A 108 0.60 5.95 -16.14
C HIS A 108 0.47 7.33 -15.47
N LEU A 109 0.12 8.35 -16.24
CA LEU A 109 -0.06 9.71 -15.74
C LEU A 109 -1.50 9.92 -15.30
N VAL A 110 -1.72 10.25 -14.03
CA VAL A 110 -3.04 10.48 -13.45
C VAL A 110 -3.23 11.97 -13.20
N ALA A 111 -4.15 12.60 -13.94
CA ALA A 111 -4.47 14.01 -13.84
C ALA A 111 -5.73 14.26 -12.99
N THR A 112 -5.84 15.44 -12.40
CA THR A 112 -7.08 15.93 -11.79
C THR A 112 -8.04 16.50 -12.83
N ASP A 113 -9.34 16.66 -12.47
CA ASP A 113 -10.36 17.25 -13.35
C ASP A 113 -10.19 18.78 -13.49
N THR A 114 -9.00 19.18 -13.94
CA THR A 114 -8.71 20.58 -14.26
C THR A 114 -7.99 20.66 -15.62
N LEU A 115 -8.27 21.70 -16.39
CA LEU A 115 -7.65 21.92 -17.70
C LEU A 115 -6.12 21.92 -17.58
N GLN A 116 -5.56 22.58 -16.57
CA GLN A 116 -4.12 22.66 -16.38
C GLN A 116 -3.49 21.30 -16.07
N SER A 117 -4.11 20.47 -15.24
CA SER A 117 -3.57 19.15 -14.94
C SER A 117 -3.56 18.23 -16.16
N VAL A 118 -4.63 18.28 -16.98
CA VAL A 118 -4.69 17.54 -18.24
C VAL A 118 -3.65 18.05 -19.24
N LEU A 119 -3.49 19.36 -19.37
CA LEU A 119 -2.48 19.94 -20.26
C LEU A 119 -1.05 19.59 -19.82
N ALA A 120 -0.79 19.60 -18.52
CA ALA A 120 0.49 19.18 -17.97
C ALA A 120 0.78 17.69 -18.27
N ALA A 121 -0.21 16.82 -18.09
CA ALA A 121 -0.04 15.40 -18.39
C ALA A 121 0.24 15.14 -19.87
N GLU A 122 -0.45 15.84 -20.78
CA GLU A 122 -0.16 15.79 -22.21
C GLU A 122 1.28 16.23 -22.52
N LEU A 123 1.70 17.37 -21.98
CA LEU A 123 3.04 17.88 -22.21
C LEU A 123 4.12 16.94 -21.68
N ILE A 124 3.89 16.29 -20.54
CA ILE A 124 4.82 15.30 -20.00
C ILE A 124 4.87 14.06 -20.90
N ALA A 125 3.74 13.55 -21.37
CA ALA A 125 3.71 12.42 -22.29
C ALA A 125 4.43 12.74 -23.60
N GLU A 126 4.16 13.91 -24.22
CA GLU A 126 4.81 14.41 -25.42
C GLU A 126 6.32 14.61 -25.24
N TRP A 127 6.78 14.98 -24.04
CA TRP A 127 8.20 15.06 -23.73
C TRP A 127 8.88 13.71 -23.86
N PHE A 128 8.30 12.64 -23.29
CA PHE A 128 8.83 11.28 -23.39
C PHE A 128 8.75 10.71 -24.80
N GLU A 129 7.74 11.07 -25.58
CA GLU A 129 7.66 10.74 -27.02
C GLU A 129 8.80 11.38 -27.81
N LYS A 130 9.09 12.66 -27.54
CA LYS A 130 10.16 13.40 -28.19
C LYS A 130 11.55 12.94 -27.77
N PHE A 131 11.70 12.52 -26.52
CA PHE A 131 12.96 12.09 -25.92
C PHE A 131 12.82 10.72 -25.26
N PRO A 132 12.79 9.62 -26.08
CA PRO A 132 12.70 8.27 -25.55
C PRO A 132 13.80 7.96 -24.54
N GLN A 133 13.46 7.32 -23.44
CA GLN A 133 14.37 6.97 -22.37
C GLN A 133 14.52 5.44 -22.29
N PRO A 134 15.75 4.90 -22.17
CA PRO A 134 15.98 3.44 -22.21
C PRO A 134 15.21 2.66 -21.12
N LYS A 135 14.99 3.30 -19.97
CA LYS A 135 14.31 2.71 -18.81
C LYS A 135 12.81 3.02 -18.73
N VAL A 136 12.27 3.75 -19.71
CA VAL A 136 10.83 4.04 -19.81
C VAL A 136 10.31 3.47 -21.12
N SER A 137 9.61 2.35 -21.06
CA SER A 137 9.11 1.65 -22.24
C SER A 137 7.91 2.35 -22.87
N LYS A 138 7.07 2.98 -22.06
CA LYS A 138 5.85 3.64 -22.51
C LYS A 138 5.36 4.63 -21.47
N VAL A 139 4.79 5.74 -21.92
CA VAL A 139 4.06 6.70 -21.09
C VAL A 139 2.62 6.78 -21.58
N LEU A 140 1.69 6.56 -20.68
CA LEU A 140 0.27 6.46 -20.97
C LEU A 140 -0.48 7.63 -20.34
N PHE A 141 -1.12 8.38 -21.19
CA PHE A 141 -2.09 9.40 -20.85
C PHE A 141 -3.11 9.52 -21.98
N ARG A 142 -4.34 9.75 -21.61
CA ARG A 142 -5.40 10.03 -22.56
C ARG A 142 -6.24 11.20 -22.04
N ARG A 143 -6.44 12.18 -22.91
CA ARG A 143 -7.35 13.29 -22.65
C ARG A 143 -8.76 12.74 -22.39
N PRO A 144 -9.51 13.28 -21.41
CA PRO A 144 -10.90 12.87 -21.21
C PRO A 144 -11.74 13.20 -22.43
N PRO A 145 -12.85 12.51 -22.70
CA PRO A 145 -13.80 12.90 -23.74
C PRO A 145 -14.40 14.28 -23.44
N GLU A 146 -14.93 14.95 -24.45
CA GLU A 146 -15.56 16.27 -24.31
C GLU A 146 -16.69 16.26 -23.28
N LYS A 147 -17.43 15.15 -23.22
CA LYS A 147 -18.39 14.85 -22.15
C LYS A 147 -18.05 13.52 -21.56
N PHE A 148 -17.66 13.52 -20.28
CA PHE A 148 -17.51 12.26 -19.55
C PHE A 148 -18.38 12.31 -18.30
N ASP A 149 -19.37 11.41 -18.28
CA ASP A 149 -20.39 11.36 -17.23
C ASP A 149 -20.02 10.38 -16.15
N THR A 150 -19.21 9.37 -16.48
CA THR A 150 -18.70 8.36 -15.54
C THR A 150 -17.20 8.41 -15.44
N GLN A 151 -16.62 7.81 -14.39
CA GLN A 151 -15.16 7.69 -14.25
C GLN A 151 -14.56 6.79 -15.35
N ASP A 152 -15.34 5.84 -15.86
CA ASP A 152 -14.90 4.92 -16.92
C ASP A 152 -14.67 5.61 -18.27
N ASP A 153 -15.27 6.78 -18.47
CA ASP A 153 -15.08 7.56 -19.68
C ASP A 153 -13.67 8.13 -19.82
N SER A 154 -12.90 8.17 -18.74
CA SER A 154 -11.52 8.60 -18.76
C SER A 154 -10.62 7.68 -17.95
N ASP A 155 -9.62 7.11 -18.61
CA ASP A 155 -8.67 6.17 -17.99
C ASP A 155 -7.63 6.86 -17.11
N TYR A 156 -7.47 8.20 -17.20
CA TYR A 156 -6.34 8.90 -16.61
C TYR A 156 -6.70 10.26 -15.98
N VAL A 157 -7.95 10.67 -16.03
CA VAL A 157 -8.41 11.92 -15.41
C VAL A 157 -9.42 11.62 -14.32
N VAL A 158 -9.13 12.05 -13.10
CA VAL A 158 -10.01 11.82 -11.95
C VAL A 158 -11.15 12.82 -11.97
N LYS A 159 -12.34 12.35 -12.33
CA LYS A 159 -13.57 13.16 -12.41
C LYS A 159 -13.87 13.81 -11.06
N SER A 160 -14.37 15.02 -11.09
CA SER A 160 -14.78 15.82 -9.91
C SER A 160 -13.68 16.12 -8.90
N LEU A 161 -12.44 15.77 -9.16
CA LEU A 161 -11.34 16.10 -8.26
C LEU A 161 -10.91 17.56 -8.45
N ARG A 162 -11.73 18.46 -7.94
CA ARG A 162 -11.54 19.91 -7.89
C ARG A 162 -11.80 20.39 -6.48
N VAL A 163 -10.97 21.29 -5.98
CA VAL A 163 -11.04 21.70 -4.56
C VAL A 163 -11.93 22.91 -4.40
N ARG A 164 -13.23 22.70 -4.28
CA ARG A 164 -14.20 23.78 -4.05
C ARG A 164 -15.05 23.56 -2.82
N SER A 165 -15.46 22.33 -2.60
CA SER A 165 -16.27 21.95 -1.45
C SER A 165 -15.84 20.60 -0.94
N ALA A 166 -16.12 20.33 0.34
CA ALA A 166 -15.85 19.02 0.93
C ALA A 166 -16.58 17.89 0.17
N GLU A 167 -17.80 18.17 -0.33
CA GLU A 167 -18.60 17.20 -1.05
C GLU A 167 -18.01 16.84 -2.43
N GLU A 168 -17.56 17.84 -3.21
CA GLU A 168 -16.87 17.58 -4.49
C GLU A 168 -15.56 16.84 -4.28
N TYR A 169 -14.84 17.16 -3.21
CA TYR A 169 -13.59 16.50 -2.84
C TYR A 169 -13.82 15.02 -2.51
N GLU A 170 -14.86 14.68 -1.74
CA GLU A 170 -15.22 13.30 -1.45
C GLU A 170 -15.59 12.51 -2.71
N LYS A 171 -16.40 13.09 -3.59
CA LYS A 171 -16.71 12.48 -4.90
C LYS A 171 -15.46 12.25 -5.75
N GLY A 172 -14.57 13.23 -5.79
CA GLY A 172 -13.29 13.13 -6.50
C GLY A 172 -12.41 12.02 -5.94
N PHE A 173 -12.42 11.77 -4.63
CA PHE A 173 -11.69 10.66 -4.04
C PHE A 173 -12.27 9.29 -4.41
N LEU A 174 -13.58 9.14 -4.44
CA LEU A 174 -14.19 7.90 -4.90
C LEU A 174 -13.78 7.58 -6.33
N HIS A 175 -13.82 8.57 -7.22
CA HIS A 175 -13.36 8.41 -8.60
C HIS A 175 -11.84 8.13 -8.69
N LEU A 176 -11.03 8.71 -7.80
CA LEU A 176 -9.61 8.37 -7.71
C LEU A 176 -9.41 6.91 -7.35
N PHE A 177 -10.14 6.39 -6.36
CA PHE A 177 -10.07 4.99 -5.97
C PHE A 177 -10.52 4.05 -7.09
N GLU A 178 -11.59 4.36 -7.79
CA GLU A 178 -12.05 3.61 -8.95
C GLU A 178 -10.97 3.54 -10.03
N LEU A 179 -10.34 4.68 -10.36
CA LEU A 179 -9.25 4.75 -11.31
C LEU A 179 -8.04 3.93 -10.85
N LEU A 180 -7.59 4.12 -9.60
CA LEU A 180 -6.44 3.39 -9.05
C LEU A 180 -6.70 1.89 -9.02
N ASN A 181 -7.92 1.46 -8.64
CA ASN A 181 -8.30 0.06 -8.68
C ASN A 181 -8.16 -0.53 -10.09
N ARG A 182 -8.70 0.14 -11.11
CA ARG A 182 -8.55 -0.32 -12.51
C ARG A 182 -7.10 -0.43 -12.96
N LEU A 183 -6.26 0.54 -12.55
CA LEU A 183 -4.85 0.54 -12.91
C LEU A 183 -4.05 -0.54 -12.18
N THR A 184 -4.52 -1.01 -11.02
CA THR A 184 -3.76 -1.92 -10.15
C THR A 184 -4.35 -3.34 -10.07
N GLU A 185 -5.59 -3.56 -10.50
CA GLU A 185 -6.38 -4.78 -10.24
C GLU A 185 -5.78 -6.06 -10.83
N LYS A 186 -5.08 -5.95 -11.97
CA LYS A 186 -4.52 -7.10 -12.70
C LYS A 186 -3.04 -7.33 -12.46
N GLU A 187 -2.44 -6.54 -11.57
CA GLU A 187 -1.01 -6.54 -11.35
C GLU A 187 -0.68 -6.93 -9.92
N ASP A 188 0.41 -7.65 -9.74
CA ASP A 188 0.98 -7.87 -8.42
C ASP A 188 1.52 -6.55 -7.87
N SER A 189 1.28 -6.30 -6.59
CA SER A 189 1.68 -5.05 -5.92
C SER A 189 3.19 -4.77 -6.03
N GLU A 190 4.00 -5.82 -6.11
CA GLU A 190 5.45 -5.73 -6.30
C GLU A 190 5.84 -5.14 -7.66
N ASN A 191 4.97 -5.23 -8.66
CA ASN A 191 5.19 -4.69 -10.00
C ASN A 191 4.68 -3.26 -10.16
N ILE A 192 4.16 -2.64 -9.10
CA ILE A 192 3.60 -1.29 -9.13
C ILE A 192 4.41 -0.38 -8.22
N ILE A 193 4.59 0.87 -8.65
CA ILE A 193 5.19 1.94 -7.86
C ILE A 193 4.30 3.18 -7.97
N PHE A 194 3.94 3.79 -6.85
CA PHE A 194 3.29 5.10 -6.87
C PHE A 194 4.32 6.21 -6.78
N ASN A 195 4.30 7.11 -7.75
CA ASN A 195 5.05 8.35 -7.72
C ASN A 195 4.12 9.50 -7.30
N ILE A 196 4.32 10.01 -6.09
CA ILE A 196 3.53 11.08 -5.49
C ILE A 196 4.26 12.42 -5.47
N THR A 197 5.30 12.57 -6.29
CA THR A 197 6.11 13.80 -6.36
C THR A 197 5.30 14.97 -6.89
N GLY A 198 4.56 14.75 -7.96
CA GLY A 198 3.66 15.73 -8.56
C GLY A 198 2.23 15.59 -8.08
N GLY A 199 1.37 16.46 -8.57
CA GLY A 199 -0.05 16.44 -8.29
C GLY A 199 -0.48 17.29 -7.10
N TYR A 200 -1.78 17.25 -6.82
CA TYR A 200 -2.37 18.00 -5.74
C TYR A 200 -1.97 17.43 -4.38
N LYS A 201 -1.31 18.22 -3.56
CA LYS A 201 -0.71 17.74 -2.28
C LYS A 201 -1.73 17.15 -1.30
N ALA A 202 -3.01 17.53 -1.37
CA ALA A 202 -4.05 16.92 -0.55
C ALA A 202 -4.32 15.45 -0.89
N LEU A 203 -3.86 14.96 -2.07
CA LEU A 203 -3.93 13.55 -2.45
C LEU A 203 -2.89 12.70 -1.72
N VAL A 204 -1.78 13.29 -1.30
CA VAL A 204 -0.66 12.56 -0.71
C VAL A 204 -1.07 11.68 0.48
N PRO A 205 -1.83 12.17 1.50
CA PRO A 205 -2.26 11.32 2.61
C PRO A 205 -3.11 10.13 2.15
N VAL A 206 -4.00 10.35 1.19
CA VAL A 206 -4.94 9.33 0.69
C VAL A 206 -4.22 8.30 -0.16
N LEU A 207 -3.35 8.74 -1.07
CA LEU A 207 -2.52 7.84 -1.87
C LEU A 207 -1.58 7.03 -0.98
N THR A 208 -1.06 7.63 0.09
CA THR A 208 -0.23 6.91 1.06
C THR A 208 -1.02 5.81 1.74
N LEU A 209 -2.23 6.10 2.22
CA LEU A 209 -3.09 5.08 2.83
C LEU A 209 -3.46 3.98 1.83
N TYR A 210 -3.87 4.35 0.63
CA TYR A 210 -4.21 3.38 -0.43
C TYR A 210 -3.01 2.47 -0.75
N ALA A 211 -1.84 3.05 -0.95
CA ALA A 211 -0.61 2.31 -1.24
C ALA A 211 -0.23 1.35 -0.11
N GLN A 212 -0.37 1.79 1.15
CA GLN A 212 -0.12 0.93 2.30
C GLN A 212 -1.08 -0.26 2.36
N VAL A 213 -2.38 -0.02 2.14
CA VAL A 213 -3.40 -1.10 2.09
C VAL A 213 -3.10 -2.09 0.97
N ARG A 214 -2.72 -1.59 -0.21
CA ARG A 214 -2.41 -2.39 -1.40
C ARG A 214 -1.00 -2.98 -1.39
N LYS A 215 -0.19 -2.68 -0.37
CA LYS A 215 1.24 -3.07 -0.28
C LYS A 215 2.05 -2.60 -1.49
N ILE A 216 1.75 -1.40 -1.99
CA ILE A 216 2.44 -0.78 -3.12
C ILE A 216 3.48 0.21 -2.59
N PRO A 217 4.75 0.15 -3.03
CA PRO A 217 5.75 1.14 -2.65
C PRO A 217 5.42 2.53 -3.22
N LEU A 218 5.71 3.56 -2.40
CA LEU A 218 5.58 4.96 -2.77
C LEU A 218 6.95 5.57 -3.04
N CYS A 219 7.02 6.44 -4.04
CA CYS A 219 8.20 7.26 -4.31
C CYS A 219 7.85 8.74 -4.27
N TYR A 220 8.71 9.52 -3.66
CA TYR A 220 8.64 10.97 -3.60
C TYR A 220 10.01 11.58 -3.86
N LEU A 221 10.09 12.52 -4.80
CA LEU A 221 11.31 13.27 -5.07
C LEU A 221 11.35 14.49 -4.16
N PHE A 222 12.32 14.53 -3.27
CA PHE A 222 12.59 15.68 -2.42
C PHE A 222 13.61 16.57 -3.10
N GLU A 223 13.25 17.83 -3.35
CA GLU A 223 14.13 18.85 -3.95
C GLU A 223 14.66 19.75 -2.83
N GLU A 224 15.94 19.69 -2.56
CA GLU A 224 16.61 20.69 -1.72
C GLU A 224 17.02 21.89 -2.57
N ARG A 225 16.72 23.10 -2.08
CA ARG A 225 16.98 24.34 -2.81
C ARG A 225 18.48 24.67 -3.00
N GLU A 226 19.35 24.07 -2.22
CA GLU A 226 20.80 24.43 -2.16
C GLU A 226 21.72 23.32 -2.71
N GLU A 227 21.27 22.10 -2.90
CA GLU A 227 22.07 21.02 -3.47
C GLU A 227 21.47 20.56 -4.80
N GLN A 228 22.33 20.41 -5.82
CA GLN A 228 21.94 19.99 -7.18
C GLN A 228 21.38 18.55 -7.25
N ASP A 229 21.33 17.83 -6.15
CA ASP A 229 20.89 16.42 -6.08
C ASP A 229 19.54 16.29 -5.38
N ALA A 230 18.48 16.29 -6.17
CA ALA A 230 17.17 15.89 -5.69
C ALA A 230 17.18 14.41 -5.25
N HIS A 231 16.76 14.14 -4.02
CA HIS A 231 16.77 12.81 -3.43
C HIS A 231 15.44 12.09 -3.62
N LEU A 232 15.49 10.90 -4.24
CA LEU A 232 14.34 10.04 -4.34
C LEU A 232 14.15 9.25 -3.04
N ILE A 233 13.09 9.57 -2.32
CA ILE A 233 12.66 8.85 -1.12
C ILE A 233 11.72 7.74 -1.56
N ARG A 234 12.01 6.50 -1.18
CA ARG A 234 11.13 5.35 -1.35
C ARG A 234 10.58 4.95 0.01
N LEU A 235 9.26 4.83 0.08
CA LEU A 235 8.54 4.36 1.25
C LEU A 235 7.95 2.99 0.90
N ASP A 236 8.56 1.95 1.42
CA ASP A 236 8.03 0.61 1.26
C ASP A 236 6.81 0.41 2.17
N PRO A 237 5.89 -0.48 1.79
CA PRO A 237 4.69 -0.72 2.57
C PRO A 237 5.02 -1.19 3.98
N LEU A 238 4.43 -0.51 4.96
CA LEU A 238 4.46 -0.95 6.35
C LEU A 238 3.35 -1.98 6.59
N PRO A 239 3.54 -2.94 7.49
CA PRO A 239 2.44 -3.80 7.91
C PRO A 239 1.40 -2.93 8.65
N LEU A 240 0.35 -2.53 7.94
CA LEU A 240 -0.81 -1.87 8.57
C LEU A 240 -1.72 -2.95 9.12
N TYR A 241 -1.85 -2.97 10.43
CA TYR A 241 -2.89 -3.74 11.11
C TYR A 241 -4.16 -2.89 11.12
N PHE A 242 -5.11 -3.20 10.25
CA PHE A 242 -6.47 -2.71 10.46
C PHE A 242 -7.04 -3.38 11.70
N ASP A 243 -7.81 -2.62 12.48
CA ASP A 243 -8.58 -3.19 13.57
C ASP A 243 -9.51 -4.28 13.00
N TRP A 244 -9.27 -5.52 13.37
CA TRP A 244 -9.97 -6.69 12.85
C TRP A 244 -11.47 -6.65 13.10
N VAL A 245 -11.88 -6.00 14.20
CA VAL A 245 -13.30 -5.75 14.53
C VAL A 245 -13.95 -4.96 13.42
N VAL A 246 -13.26 -3.93 12.95
CA VAL A 246 -13.74 -3.07 11.86
C VAL A 246 -13.84 -3.84 10.55
N LEU A 247 -12.84 -4.66 10.24
CA LEU A 247 -12.84 -5.45 9.00
C LEU A 247 -13.95 -6.48 9.00
N GLU A 248 -14.20 -7.16 10.12
CA GLU A 248 -15.28 -8.16 10.20
C GLU A 248 -16.67 -7.53 10.22
N LEU A 249 -16.83 -6.39 10.88
CA LEU A 249 -18.07 -5.62 10.78
C LEU A 249 -18.33 -5.19 9.34
N LEU A 250 -17.30 -4.75 8.62
CA LEU A 250 -17.39 -4.44 7.20
C LEU A 250 -17.75 -5.65 6.36
N GLU A 251 -17.08 -6.78 6.53
CA GLU A 251 -17.39 -8.02 5.80
C GLU A 251 -18.84 -8.44 5.97
N ASN A 252 -19.35 -8.34 7.18
CA ASN A 252 -20.74 -8.75 7.48
C ASN A 252 -21.79 -7.77 6.94
N TYR A 253 -21.48 -6.48 6.84
CA TYR A 253 -22.46 -5.42 6.56
C TYR A 253 -22.30 -4.75 5.19
N THR A 254 -21.14 -4.82 4.54
CA THR A 254 -20.89 -4.06 3.30
C THR A 254 -21.00 -4.87 2.02
N ARG A 255 -21.11 -6.18 2.08
CA ARG A 255 -21.33 -7.03 0.90
C ARG A 255 -22.69 -6.79 0.25
N ASP A 256 -23.63 -6.21 0.99
CA ASP A 256 -24.98 -5.95 0.56
C ASP A 256 -25.39 -4.54 1.00
N GLU A 257 -25.37 -3.58 0.03
CA GLU A 257 -25.77 -2.19 0.29
C GLU A 257 -27.21 -2.08 0.83
N GLU A 258 -28.12 -2.95 0.37
CA GLU A 258 -29.48 -2.98 0.90
C GLU A 258 -29.51 -3.40 2.38
N ARG A 259 -28.65 -4.32 2.75
CA ARG A 259 -28.51 -4.74 4.14
C ARG A 259 -27.92 -3.64 5.03
N LEU A 260 -26.90 -2.95 4.55
CA LEU A 260 -26.32 -1.80 5.26
C LEU A 260 -27.38 -0.69 5.46
N LYS A 261 -28.17 -0.42 4.42
CA LYS A 261 -29.29 0.54 4.49
C LYS A 261 -30.32 0.11 5.53
N LYS A 262 -30.80 -1.14 5.51
CA LYS A 262 -31.76 -1.64 6.51
C LYS A 262 -31.21 -1.54 7.93
N LEU A 263 -29.96 -1.90 8.15
CA LEU A 263 -29.32 -1.83 9.46
C LEU A 263 -29.14 -0.39 9.95
N SER A 264 -28.92 0.57 9.04
CA SER A 264 -28.82 1.99 9.40
C SER A 264 -30.15 2.61 9.81
N GLU A 265 -31.26 2.00 9.40
CA GLU A 265 -32.63 2.40 9.75
C GLU A 265 -33.08 1.77 11.09
N GLU A 266 -32.37 0.77 11.61
CA GLU A 266 -32.65 0.17 12.90
C GLU A 266 -32.17 1.06 14.05
N PRO A 267 -33.06 1.54 14.93
CA PRO A 267 -32.64 2.33 16.10
C PRO A 267 -31.75 1.46 17.02
N ASP A 268 -30.68 2.08 17.54
CA ASP A 268 -29.74 1.45 18.49
C ASP A 268 -28.96 0.21 17.96
N ASN A 269 -28.76 0.09 16.64
CA ASN A 269 -27.94 -0.97 16.09
C ASN A 269 -26.47 -0.75 16.42
N LYS A 270 -25.98 -1.50 17.44
CA LYS A 270 -24.60 -1.38 17.95
C LYS A 270 -23.53 -1.58 16.89
N ALA A 271 -23.78 -2.36 15.85
CA ALA A 271 -22.82 -2.60 14.78
C ALA A 271 -22.66 -1.36 13.90
N ILE A 272 -23.77 -0.72 13.53
CA ILE A 272 -23.75 0.54 12.79
C ILE A 272 -23.11 1.66 13.62
N GLU A 273 -23.43 1.73 14.91
CA GLU A 273 -22.79 2.69 15.81
C GLU A 273 -21.27 2.48 15.88
N SER A 274 -20.81 1.23 15.97
CA SER A 274 -19.39 0.93 15.94
C SER A 274 -18.75 1.35 14.60
N LEU A 275 -19.40 1.05 13.46
CA LEU A 275 -18.91 1.49 12.15
C LEU A 275 -18.85 3.02 12.03
N ARG A 276 -19.81 3.74 12.60
CA ARG A 276 -19.82 5.21 12.69
C ARG A 276 -18.72 5.74 13.61
N GLN A 277 -18.52 5.11 14.76
CA GLN A 277 -17.46 5.46 15.71
C GLN A 277 -16.07 5.34 15.06
N TYR A 278 -15.83 4.31 14.26
CA TYR A 278 -14.59 4.10 13.50
C TYR A 278 -14.56 4.89 12.18
N ARG A 279 -15.57 5.73 11.92
CA ARG A 279 -15.69 6.51 10.69
C ARG A 279 -15.66 5.67 9.41
N ILE A 280 -16.19 4.48 9.46
CA ILE A 280 -16.32 3.57 8.31
C ILE A 280 -17.57 3.90 7.52
N VAL A 281 -18.66 4.22 8.22
CA VAL A 281 -19.95 4.66 7.67
C VAL A 281 -20.15 6.13 8.07
N GLU A 282 -20.75 6.90 7.19
CA GLU A 282 -21.11 8.29 7.45
C GLU A 282 -22.09 8.40 8.63
N LYS A 283 -22.00 9.50 9.38
CA LYS A 283 -22.76 9.66 10.62
C LYS A 283 -24.27 9.58 10.43
N ASP A 284 -24.77 10.17 9.35
CA ASP A 284 -26.20 10.37 9.12
C ASP A 284 -26.72 9.59 7.89
N SER A 285 -25.93 8.64 7.38
CA SER A 285 -26.29 7.84 6.22
C SER A 285 -25.81 6.39 6.37
N HIS A 286 -26.08 5.60 5.34
CA HIS A 286 -25.57 4.21 5.20
C HIS A 286 -24.35 4.13 4.28
N ARG A 287 -23.84 5.26 3.80
CA ARG A 287 -22.73 5.28 2.85
C ARG A 287 -21.41 5.02 3.56
N LEU A 288 -20.53 4.31 2.86
CA LEU A 288 -19.15 4.15 3.32
C LEU A 288 -18.39 5.47 3.16
N THR A 289 -17.66 5.85 4.18
CA THR A 289 -16.66 6.91 4.09
C THR A 289 -15.49 6.48 3.21
N ILE A 290 -14.52 7.37 2.99
CA ILE A 290 -13.26 7.05 2.32
C ILE A 290 -12.54 5.89 3.05
N ILE A 291 -12.47 5.95 4.38
CA ILE A 291 -11.86 4.88 5.20
C ILE A 291 -12.64 3.57 5.04
N GLY A 292 -13.97 3.64 5.02
CA GLY A 292 -14.83 2.47 4.78
C GLY A 292 -14.61 1.82 3.42
N ASN A 293 -14.47 2.62 2.36
CA ASN A 293 -14.19 2.11 1.02
C ASN A 293 -12.78 1.48 0.92
N LEU A 294 -11.77 2.07 1.58
CA LEU A 294 -10.44 1.48 1.65
C LEU A 294 -10.45 0.15 2.41
N ALA A 295 -11.14 0.09 3.53
CA ALA A 295 -11.26 -1.12 4.33
C ALA A 295 -12.05 -2.21 3.57
N LYS A 296 -13.16 -1.86 2.88
CA LYS A 296 -13.90 -2.79 1.99
C LYS A 296 -12.97 -3.35 0.90
N LYS A 297 -12.18 -2.51 0.26
CA LYS A 297 -11.24 -2.97 -0.78
C LYS A 297 -10.17 -3.91 -0.22
N ALA A 298 -9.66 -3.64 0.97
CA ALA A 298 -8.73 -4.55 1.66
C ALA A 298 -9.36 -5.92 1.95
N LEU A 299 -10.67 -5.96 2.26
CA LEU A 299 -11.42 -7.20 2.43
C LEU A 299 -11.63 -7.95 1.11
N ASP A 300 -12.04 -7.26 0.03
CA ASP A 300 -12.27 -7.86 -1.28
C ASP A 300 -11.00 -8.54 -1.83
N GLU A 301 -9.83 -7.96 -1.59
CA GLU A 301 -8.54 -8.55 -1.96
C GLU A 301 -8.16 -9.77 -1.14
N LYS A 302 -8.66 -9.84 0.07
CA LYS A 302 -8.42 -10.91 1.01
C LYS A 302 -9.18 -12.19 0.67
N GLU A 303 -10.35 -12.11 0.06
CA GLU A 303 -11.10 -13.29 -0.41
C GLU A 303 -10.30 -14.14 -1.41
N ASN A 304 -9.39 -13.51 -2.15
CA ASN A 304 -8.49 -14.21 -3.06
C ASN A 304 -7.27 -14.84 -2.36
N LYS A 305 -7.04 -14.56 -1.06
CA LYS A 305 -5.96 -15.14 -0.25
C LYS A 305 -6.53 -15.76 1.04
N GLU A 306 -7.15 -16.92 0.89
CA GLU A 306 -7.83 -17.67 1.98
C GLU A 306 -7.02 -17.81 3.27
N ARG A 307 -7.70 -17.63 4.42
CA ARG A 307 -7.34 -18.11 5.77
C ARG A 307 -6.30 -17.39 6.61
N THR A 308 -5.80 -16.25 6.23
CA THR A 308 -4.74 -15.54 7.00
C THR A 308 -5.24 -14.92 8.31
N ASP A 309 -6.53 -14.72 8.45
CA ASP A 309 -7.14 -13.81 9.44
C ASP A 309 -7.31 -14.37 10.83
N LEU A 310 -7.90 -15.55 10.91
CA LEU A 310 -8.03 -16.23 12.18
C LEU A 310 -6.64 -16.52 12.80
N GLY A 311 -5.65 -16.79 11.93
CA GLY A 311 -4.26 -16.97 12.32
C GLY A 311 -3.70 -15.74 13.00
N LEU A 312 -3.76 -14.60 12.34
CA LEU A 312 -3.23 -13.35 12.88
C LEU A 312 -3.94 -12.89 14.14
N MET A 313 -5.25 -13.07 14.21
CA MET A 313 -6.02 -12.78 15.43
C MET A 313 -5.59 -13.70 16.57
N ALA A 314 -5.41 -14.98 16.29
CA ALA A 314 -4.92 -15.95 17.27
C ALA A 314 -3.51 -15.59 17.76
N GLU A 315 -2.61 -15.24 16.83
CA GLU A 315 -1.26 -14.76 17.17
C GLU A 315 -1.29 -13.52 18.06
N TYR A 316 -2.12 -12.54 17.72
CA TYR A 316 -2.30 -11.31 18.52
C TYR A 316 -2.82 -11.63 19.94
N LYS A 317 -3.82 -12.50 20.06
CA LYS A 317 -4.37 -12.91 21.36
C LYS A 317 -3.35 -13.65 22.21
N VAL A 318 -2.53 -14.47 21.58
CA VAL A 318 -1.40 -15.15 22.26
C VAL A 318 -0.36 -14.12 22.71
N TYR A 319 0.01 -13.18 21.86
CA TYR A 319 0.91 -12.08 22.22
C TYR A 319 0.38 -11.30 23.43
N GLU A 320 -0.91 -10.89 23.38
CA GLU A 320 -1.55 -10.17 24.48
C GLU A 320 -1.57 -10.97 25.79
N ALA A 321 -1.78 -12.29 25.70
CA ALA A 321 -1.80 -13.15 26.87
C ALA A 321 -0.43 -13.38 27.50
N LEU A 322 0.65 -13.25 26.72
CA LEU A 322 2.01 -13.60 27.13
C LEU A 322 2.90 -12.37 27.39
N ILE A 323 2.48 -11.16 27.02
CA ILE A 323 3.32 -9.96 27.07
C ILE A 323 3.88 -9.69 28.47
N GLU A 324 3.13 -10.03 29.53
CA GLU A 324 3.52 -9.84 30.93
C GLU A 324 4.48 -10.93 31.44
N ASP A 325 4.68 -12.03 30.69
CA ASP A 325 5.47 -13.19 31.13
C ASP A 325 6.96 -13.06 30.78
N PHE A 326 7.36 -12.03 30.05
CA PHE A 326 8.72 -11.85 29.54
C PHE A 326 9.47 -10.71 30.22
N ASP A 327 10.81 -10.81 30.20
CA ASP A 327 11.69 -9.77 30.73
C ASP A 327 11.69 -8.52 29.88
N GLU A 328 11.48 -8.68 28.57
CA GLU A 328 11.35 -7.60 27.59
C GLU A 328 10.09 -7.82 26.72
N ILE A 329 9.66 -6.77 26.02
CA ILE A 329 8.53 -6.87 25.08
C ILE A 329 8.87 -7.91 24.00
N PRO A 330 8.06 -8.97 23.86
CA PRO A 330 8.35 -10.02 22.90
C PRO A 330 8.23 -9.50 21.46
N LYS A 331 9.06 -10.04 20.58
CA LYS A 331 9.01 -9.74 19.14
C LYS A 331 7.90 -10.57 18.49
N HIS A 332 7.01 -9.91 17.79
CA HIS A 332 5.87 -10.52 17.11
C HIS A 332 6.05 -10.48 15.58
N SER A 333 5.66 -11.55 14.88
CA SER A 333 5.72 -11.68 13.42
C SER A 333 7.08 -11.31 12.83
N VAL A 334 8.13 -11.95 13.30
CA VAL A 334 9.50 -11.63 12.90
C VAL A 334 9.93 -12.49 11.72
N THR A 335 10.42 -11.85 10.67
CA THR A 335 11.06 -12.53 9.55
C THR A 335 12.54 -12.21 9.52
N TYR A 336 13.36 -13.26 9.45
CA TYR A 336 14.79 -13.12 9.21
C TYR A 336 15.13 -13.59 7.81
N TRP A 337 15.97 -12.82 7.12
CA TRP A 337 16.64 -13.19 5.88
C TRP A 337 18.05 -13.64 6.20
N TRP A 338 18.47 -14.79 5.70
CA TRP A 338 19.82 -15.30 5.95
C TRP A 338 20.43 -15.96 4.72
N ASP A 339 21.74 -15.86 4.62
CA ASP A 339 22.53 -16.53 3.57
C ASP A 339 22.94 -17.92 4.06
N ARG A 340 22.29 -18.95 3.55
CA ARG A 340 22.60 -20.34 3.95
C ARG A 340 24.03 -20.76 3.62
N SER A 341 24.67 -20.15 2.62
CA SER A 341 26.07 -20.38 2.28
C SER A 341 27.04 -19.67 3.22
N ASN A 342 26.59 -18.61 3.90
CA ASN A 342 27.34 -17.87 4.93
C ASN A 342 26.41 -17.53 6.12
N PRO A 343 26.18 -18.49 7.03
CA PRO A 343 25.21 -18.34 8.11
C PRO A 343 25.44 -17.16 9.07
N SER A 344 26.64 -16.59 9.08
CA SER A 344 26.91 -15.39 9.88
C SER A 344 26.26 -14.13 9.33
N VAL A 345 25.71 -14.21 8.11
CA VAL A 345 25.04 -13.09 7.43
C VAL A 345 23.55 -13.31 7.48
N TYR A 346 22.90 -12.61 8.40
CA TYR A 346 21.45 -12.56 8.51
C TYR A 346 21.00 -11.15 8.92
N SER A 347 19.75 -10.83 8.66
CA SER A 347 19.14 -9.54 8.96
C SER A 347 17.63 -9.71 9.15
N ASP A 348 17.01 -8.81 9.88
CA ASP A 348 15.56 -8.63 9.94
C ASP A 348 15.00 -7.86 8.73
N LYS A 349 15.85 -7.58 7.73
CA LYS A 349 15.53 -6.94 6.47
C LYS A 349 16.12 -7.74 5.31
N PRO A 350 15.53 -7.65 4.10
CA PRO A 350 16.06 -8.30 2.90
C PRO A 350 17.55 -8.00 2.68
N LEU A 351 18.32 -9.02 2.34
CA LEU A 351 19.76 -8.90 2.09
C LEU A 351 20.01 -8.34 0.69
N TYR A 352 20.04 -7.02 0.55
CA TYR A 352 20.25 -6.36 -0.75
C TYR A 352 21.61 -6.68 -1.37
N GLY A 353 21.63 -6.87 -2.70
CA GLY A 353 22.84 -7.06 -3.49
C GLY A 353 23.43 -8.46 -3.46
N ARG A 354 22.70 -9.45 -3.00
CA ARG A 354 23.10 -10.86 -2.96
C ARG A 354 22.32 -11.72 -3.93
N ASP A 355 22.87 -12.90 -4.19
CA ASP A 355 22.28 -13.92 -5.04
C ASP A 355 20.99 -14.45 -4.37
N LYS A 356 19.83 -14.12 -4.94
CA LYS A 356 18.51 -14.49 -4.41
C LYS A 356 18.33 -16.01 -4.25
N GLU A 357 19.09 -16.82 -5.01
CA GLU A 357 19.03 -18.29 -4.92
C GLU A 357 19.61 -18.84 -3.60
N LYS A 358 20.43 -18.03 -2.91
CA LYS A 358 21.07 -18.41 -1.64
C LYS A 358 20.41 -17.79 -0.42
N GLU A 359 19.49 -16.87 -0.64
CA GLU A 359 18.76 -16.20 0.44
C GLU A 359 17.59 -17.07 0.87
N GLU A 360 17.49 -17.33 2.16
CA GLU A 360 16.34 -17.99 2.77
C GLU A 360 15.67 -17.08 3.80
N THR A 361 14.36 -17.20 3.92
CA THR A 361 13.58 -16.53 4.96
C THR A 361 13.17 -17.52 6.05
N VAL A 362 13.23 -17.06 7.28
CA VAL A 362 12.74 -17.80 8.46
C VAL A 362 11.79 -16.90 9.24
N GLU A 363 10.58 -17.35 9.42
CA GLU A 363 9.51 -16.59 10.08
C GLU A 363 9.23 -17.18 11.47
N PHE A 364 8.94 -16.31 12.41
CA PHE A 364 8.55 -16.65 13.77
C PHE A 364 7.28 -15.88 14.14
N ASP A 365 6.29 -16.57 14.65
CA ASP A 365 5.04 -15.93 15.07
C ASP A 365 5.29 -15.08 16.33
N LEU A 366 6.07 -15.59 17.29
CA LEU A 366 6.47 -14.84 18.48
C LEU A 366 7.81 -15.34 19.02
N ILE A 367 8.68 -14.41 19.42
CA ILE A 367 9.93 -14.67 20.13
C ILE A 367 9.91 -13.85 21.41
N GLY A 368 9.98 -14.51 22.56
CA GLY A 368 10.13 -13.89 23.87
C GLY A 368 11.47 -14.24 24.52
N GLU A 369 11.89 -13.44 25.49
CA GLU A 369 13.07 -13.70 26.30
C GLU A 369 12.65 -13.72 27.77
N LYS A 370 13.14 -14.74 28.49
CA LYS A 370 12.95 -14.90 29.92
C LYS A 370 14.21 -15.48 30.56
N ASP A 371 14.70 -14.87 31.62
CA ASP A 371 15.94 -15.27 32.34
C ASP A 371 17.15 -15.39 31.38
N GLY A 372 17.25 -14.48 30.39
CA GLY A 372 18.32 -14.48 29.40
C GLY A 372 18.27 -15.62 28.36
N LYS A 373 17.15 -16.33 28.26
CA LYS A 373 16.94 -17.42 27.30
C LYS A 373 15.75 -17.16 26.40
N GLN A 374 15.87 -17.54 25.15
CA GLN A 374 14.79 -17.39 24.18
C GLN A 374 13.72 -18.47 24.33
N ILE A 375 12.49 -18.09 24.16
CA ILE A 375 11.32 -18.95 24.03
C ILE A 375 10.64 -18.62 22.70
N TRP A 376 10.51 -19.61 21.84
CA TRP A 376 9.84 -19.44 20.55
C TRP A 376 8.43 -20.00 20.60
N TYR A 377 7.55 -19.32 19.92
CA TYR A 377 6.14 -19.69 19.84
C TYR A 377 5.71 -19.81 18.38
N GLU A 378 4.91 -20.81 18.12
CA GLU A 378 4.21 -21.02 16.87
C GLU A 378 2.73 -21.10 17.17
N VAL A 379 1.93 -20.25 16.50
CA VAL A 379 0.48 -20.21 16.67
C VAL A 379 -0.17 -20.78 15.43
N LYS A 380 -0.91 -21.87 15.55
CA LYS A 380 -1.49 -22.57 14.38
C LYS A 380 -2.92 -23.00 14.62
N ALA A 381 -3.69 -22.96 13.52
CA ALA A 381 -4.98 -23.63 13.48
C ALA A 381 -4.76 -25.14 13.63
N PHE A 382 -5.59 -25.77 14.43
CA PHE A 382 -5.56 -27.21 14.59
C PHE A 382 -6.27 -27.88 13.39
N SER A 383 -5.54 -28.08 12.28
CA SER A 383 -6.05 -28.65 11.03
C SER A 383 -5.10 -29.67 10.41
N ASP A 384 -5.63 -30.60 9.61
CA ASP A 384 -4.88 -31.72 9.03
C ASP A 384 -3.69 -31.33 8.14
N SER A 385 -3.82 -30.26 7.37
CA SER A 385 -2.80 -29.90 6.37
C SER A 385 -1.63 -29.10 6.93
N GLY A 386 -1.70 -28.66 8.19
CA GLY A 386 -0.70 -27.76 8.80
C GLY A 386 0.53 -28.46 9.40
N ILE A 387 0.33 -29.64 9.96
CA ILE A 387 1.33 -30.30 10.81
C ILE A 387 2.54 -30.84 10.02
N ASP A 388 2.35 -31.41 8.83
CA ASP A 388 3.47 -31.89 8.01
C ASP A 388 4.32 -30.73 7.47
N LYS A 389 3.69 -29.62 7.10
CA LYS A 389 4.38 -28.38 6.72
C LYS A 389 5.13 -27.79 7.90
N MET A 390 4.56 -27.84 9.09
CA MET A 390 5.13 -27.34 10.34
C MET A 390 6.44 -28.06 10.67
N ALA A 391 6.53 -29.38 10.57
CA ALA A 391 7.77 -30.12 10.82
C ALA A 391 8.94 -29.64 9.95
N LYS A 392 8.68 -29.32 8.69
CA LYS A 392 9.66 -28.74 7.77
C LYS A 392 10.08 -27.33 8.18
N GLN A 393 9.13 -26.49 8.56
CA GLN A 393 9.40 -25.11 9.01
C GLN A 393 10.20 -25.12 10.33
N ILE A 394 9.85 -25.98 11.28
CA ILE A 394 10.57 -26.13 12.55
C ILE A 394 12.03 -26.50 12.32
N ARG A 395 12.32 -27.49 11.47
CA ARG A 395 13.71 -27.86 11.15
C ARG A 395 14.49 -26.68 10.56
N LYS A 396 13.88 -25.94 9.67
CA LYS A 396 14.49 -24.74 9.08
C LYS A 396 14.80 -23.67 10.15
N ARG A 397 13.91 -23.47 11.12
CA ARG A 397 14.13 -22.55 12.25
C ARG A 397 15.26 -23.02 13.16
N LEU A 398 15.32 -24.30 13.46
CA LEU A 398 16.42 -24.88 14.26
C LEU A 398 17.76 -24.78 13.54
N ASP A 399 17.79 -25.01 12.22
CA ASP A 399 19.00 -24.80 11.40
C ASP A 399 19.47 -23.35 11.48
N PHE A 400 18.55 -22.38 11.31
CA PHE A 400 18.85 -20.96 11.44
C PHE A 400 19.36 -20.59 12.85
N GLN A 401 18.69 -21.07 13.88
CA GLN A 401 19.10 -20.84 15.27
C GLN A 401 20.52 -21.34 15.52
N ASN A 402 20.82 -22.59 15.13
CA ASN A 402 22.10 -23.22 15.40
C ASN A 402 23.25 -22.60 14.59
N GLN A 403 22.99 -22.19 13.34
CA GLN A 403 24.01 -21.72 12.42
C GLN A 403 24.18 -20.20 12.43
N ALA A 404 23.09 -19.45 12.56
CA ALA A 404 23.05 -17.98 12.44
C ALA A 404 22.92 -17.27 13.80
N LEU A 405 21.79 -17.44 14.48
CA LEU A 405 21.53 -16.72 15.73
C LEU A 405 22.45 -17.12 16.86
N LYS A 406 22.73 -18.42 16.99
CA LYS A 406 23.54 -18.98 18.10
C LYS A 406 23.07 -18.56 19.50
N ALA A 407 21.83 -18.14 19.62
CA ALA A 407 21.22 -17.76 20.89
C ALA A 407 20.73 -19.00 21.63
N PRO A 408 20.84 -19.05 22.98
CA PRO A 408 20.35 -20.19 23.75
C PRO A 408 18.83 -20.24 23.68
N LEU A 409 18.27 -21.24 22.97
CA LEU A 409 16.85 -21.53 22.93
C LEU A 409 16.50 -22.46 24.09
N ASP A 410 15.68 -22.00 25.03
CA ASP A 410 15.25 -22.77 26.18
C ASP A 410 14.14 -23.75 25.82
N ARG A 411 13.14 -23.23 25.13
CA ARG A 411 11.96 -24.02 24.76
C ARG A 411 11.25 -23.53 23.53
N PHE A 412 10.51 -24.43 22.94
CA PHE A 412 9.61 -24.18 21.84
C PHE A 412 8.18 -24.50 22.26
N ARG A 413 7.26 -23.57 22.03
CA ARG A 413 5.86 -23.70 22.36
C ARG A 413 5.00 -23.65 21.11
N ILE A 414 4.19 -24.66 20.89
CA ILE A 414 3.12 -24.60 19.89
C ILE A 414 1.83 -24.26 20.61
N ILE A 415 1.13 -23.26 20.12
CA ILE A 415 -0.17 -22.86 20.63
C ILE A 415 -1.20 -23.09 19.54
N PHE A 416 -2.06 -24.06 19.73
CA PHE A 416 -3.15 -24.33 18.83
C PHE A 416 -4.38 -23.52 19.21
N TYR A 417 -4.96 -22.82 18.23
CA TYR A 417 -6.32 -22.37 18.39
C TYR A 417 -7.26 -23.41 17.77
N LYS A 418 -8.23 -23.82 18.59
CA LYS A 418 -9.12 -24.92 18.27
C LYS A 418 -10.42 -24.37 17.69
N LEU A 419 -10.80 -24.91 16.56
CA LEU A 419 -12.14 -24.79 16.01
C LEU A 419 -12.95 -26.00 16.51
N GLU A 420 -14.18 -25.83 16.94
CA GLU A 420 -15.06 -26.74 17.73
C GLU A 420 -15.10 -28.25 17.40
N PHE A 421 -14.37 -28.76 16.40
CA PHE A 421 -14.58 -30.10 15.85
C PHE A 421 -13.36 -31.04 15.85
N GLU A 422 -12.20 -30.62 16.23
CA GLU A 422 -11.01 -31.49 16.20
C GLU A 422 -10.38 -31.69 17.57
N THR A 423 -10.08 -32.94 17.91
CA THR A 423 -9.43 -33.27 19.18
C THR A 423 -7.91 -33.40 19.00
N ILE A 424 -7.15 -32.93 19.98
CA ILE A 424 -5.67 -33.05 20.00
C ILE A 424 -5.25 -34.53 19.89
N GLU A 425 -6.05 -35.43 20.43
CA GLU A 425 -5.81 -36.88 20.42
C GLU A 425 -5.80 -37.47 18.99
N ALA A 426 -6.63 -36.91 18.08
CA ALA A 426 -6.64 -37.33 16.67
C ALA A 426 -5.31 -37.03 15.96
N LYS A 427 -4.50 -36.11 16.45
CA LYS A 427 -3.22 -35.68 15.87
C LYS A 427 -1.99 -36.17 16.63
N LYS A 428 -2.16 -37.06 17.56
CA LYS A 428 -1.11 -37.55 18.44
C LYS A 428 0.16 -37.97 17.70
N ARG A 429 0.04 -38.74 16.63
CA ARG A 429 1.19 -39.25 15.86
C ARG A 429 2.02 -38.15 15.23
N GLU A 430 1.35 -37.12 14.71
CA GLU A 430 2.00 -35.97 14.08
C GLU A 430 2.70 -35.12 15.13
N LEU A 431 2.08 -34.91 16.28
CA LEU A 431 2.66 -34.17 17.41
C LEU A 431 3.86 -34.90 18.00
N GLU A 432 3.83 -36.24 18.08
CA GLU A 432 4.98 -37.06 18.50
C GLU A 432 6.18 -36.92 17.56
N LYS A 433 5.94 -36.81 16.22
CA LYS A 433 7.02 -36.56 15.26
C LYS A 433 7.67 -35.19 15.49
N ILE A 434 6.86 -34.15 15.77
CA ILE A 434 7.36 -32.81 16.06
C ILE A 434 8.13 -32.83 17.38
N LYS A 435 7.56 -33.42 18.44
CA LYS A 435 8.25 -33.56 19.74
C LYS A 435 9.61 -34.17 19.57
N LYS A 436 9.74 -35.26 18.81
CA LYS A 436 11.01 -35.92 18.55
C LYS A 436 12.07 -34.99 17.96
N ILE A 437 11.68 -34.03 17.09
CA ILE A 437 12.63 -33.07 16.52
C ILE A 437 13.27 -32.22 17.63
N PHE A 438 12.49 -31.82 18.62
CA PHE A 438 12.97 -31.01 19.74
C PHE A 438 13.72 -31.84 20.79
N ASP A 439 13.26 -33.07 21.09
CA ASP A 439 13.97 -33.99 21.98
C ASP A 439 15.38 -34.30 21.43
N ASP A 440 15.49 -34.54 20.09
CA ASP A 440 16.77 -34.77 19.41
C ASP A 440 17.69 -33.53 19.47
N ALA A 441 17.13 -32.34 19.58
CA ALA A 441 17.85 -31.06 19.69
C ALA A 441 18.12 -30.65 21.17
N GLY A 442 17.62 -31.38 22.14
CA GLY A 442 17.76 -31.05 23.58
C GLY A 442 16.95 -29.82 24.01
N ILE A 443 15.89 -29.48 23.29
CA ILE A 443 15.05 -28.28 23.51
C ILE A 443 13.74 -28.74 24.14
N ALA A 444 13.29 -28.04 25.19
CA ALA A 444 11.99 -28.33 25.80
C ALA A 444 10.86 -28.00 24.82
N PHE A 445 9.94 -28.95 24.69
CA PHE A 445 8.80 -28.82 23.80
C PHE A 445 7.50 -28.83 24.59
N GLU A 446 6.67 -27.82 24.42
CA GLU A 446 5.40 -27.67 25.12
C GLU A 446 4.28 -27.36 24.12
N ILE A 447 3.11 -27.89 24.36
CA ILE A 447 1.89 -27.62 23.57
C ILE A 447 0.87 -26.94 24.48
N TYR A 448 0.28 -25.90 23.93
CA TYR A 448 -0.85 -25.20 24.53
C TYR A 448 -2.00 -25.12 23.54
N TYR A 449 -3.19 -24.90 24.04
CA TYR A 449 -4.35 -24.61 23.20
C TYR A 449 -5.25 -23.56 23.85
N PHE A 450 -6.08 -22.94 23.04
CA PHE A 450 -7.23 -22.15 23.48
C PHE A 450 -8.34 -22.29 22.45
N ASP A 451 -9.58 -22.13 22.94
CA ASP A 451 -10.74 -22.21 22.07
C ASP A 451 -11.12 -20.85 21.52
N ILE A 452 -11.37 -20.80 20.21
CA ILE A 452 -12.00 -19.66 19.55
C ILE A 452 -13.48 -20.03 19.36
N PRO A 453 -14.42 -19.29 19.95
CA PRO A 453 -15.84 -19.59 19.83
C PRO A 453 -16.33 -19.30 18.40
N VAL A 454 -16.26 -20.29 17.52
CA VAL A 454 -16.67 -20.18 16.09
C VAL A 454 -18.14 -19.86 15.95
N LYS A 455 -19.01 -20.50 16.80
CA LYS A 455 -20.43 -20.16 16.85
C LYS A 455 -20.63 -18.80 17.48
N GLY A 456 -20.95 -17.82 16.65
CA GLY A 456 -21.15 -16.45 17.09
C GLY A 456 -19.91 -15.56 16.99
N LEU A 457 -18.74 -16.07 16.56
CA LEU A 457 -17.56 -15.24 16.33
C LEU A 457 -17.91 -14.08 15.41
N LYS A 458 -18.67 -14.33 14.33
CA LYS A 458 -19.19 -13.30 13.43
C LYS A 458 -20.12 -12.28 14.09
N ARG A 459 -20.69 -12.59 15.25
CA ARG A 459 -21.56 -11.67 16.01
C ARG A 459 -20.89 -11.06 17.22
N ASN A 460 -19.83 -11.68 17.75
CA ASN A 460 -19.23 -11.34 19.05
C ASN A 460 -17.69 -11.23 19.01
N ILE A 461 -17.10 -10.93 17.85
CA ILE A 461 -15.64 -10.83 17.75
C ILE A 461 -15.09 -9.72 18.65
N THR A 462 -15.82 -8.61 18.81
CA THR A 462 -15.46 -7.52 19.68
C THR A 462 -15.40 -7.95 21.14
N GLU A 463 -16.32 -8.81 21.55
CA GLU A 463 -16.28 -9.38 22.91
C GLU A 463 -15.15 -10.38 23.06
N PHE A 464 -14.90 -11.21 22.06
CA PHE A 464 -13.77 -12.13 22.06
C PHE A 464 -12.42 -11.38 22.12
N LEU A 465 -12.26 -10.32 21.35
CA LEU A 465 -11.03 -9.52 21.38
C LEU A 465 -10.82 -8.80 22.72
N LYS A 466 -11.87 -8.52 23.47
CA LYS A 466 -11.79 -7.95 24.82
C LYS A 466 -11.54 -8.98 25.92
N GLN A 467 -11.82 -10.25 25.64
CA GLN A 467 -11.61 -11.32 26.61
C GLN A 467 -10.13 -11.70 26.68
N LYS A 468 -9.59 -11.84 27.88
CA LYS A 468 -8.27 -12.49 28.08
C LYS A 468 -8.43 -13.97 27.73
N ILE A 469 -7.59 -14.48 26.83
CA ILE A 469 -7.55 -15.92 26.57
C ILE A 469 -6.81 -16.63 27.71
N LYS A 470 -7.20 -17.86 27.99
CA LYS A 470 -6.48 -18.76 28.89
C LYS A 470 -5.81 -19.83 28.06
N LEU A 471 -4.48 -19.89 28.11
CA LEU A 471 -3.71 -20.93 27.46
C LEU A 471 -3.74 -22.18 28.35
N GLU A 472 -4.23 -23.29 27.82
CA GLU A 472 -4.29 -24.57 28.52
C GLU A 472 -3.13 -25.45 28.02
N LYS A 473 -2.32 -25.93 28.96
CA LYS A 473 -1.18 -26.82 28.64
C LYS A 473 -1.67 -28.21 28.37
N VAL A 474 -1.13 -28.85 27.34
CA VAL A 474 -1.36 -30.25 27.02
C VAL A 474 -0.29 -31.10 27.64
N GLU A 475 -0.65 -32.08 28.49
CA GLU A 475 0.27 -33.03 29.07
C GLU A 475 0.70 -34.07 28.03
N PHE A 476 2.02 -34.36 27.94
CA PHE A 476 2.56 -35.47 27.16
C PHE A 476 3.01 -36.61 28.09
N PRO A 477 2.80 -37.87 27.71
CA PRO A 477 2.17 -38.40 26.50
C PRO A 477 0.67 -38.25 26.55
N LEU A 478 0.07 -37.96 25.38
CA LEU A 478 -1.37 -37.87 25.20
C LEU A 478 -2.00 -39.26 25.35
#